data_b5a4b7731680fbb7af205cbc75024bd4
#
_entry.id   b5a4b7731680fbb7af205cbc75024bd4
#
_cell.length_a   1.000
_cell.length_b   1.000
_cell.length_c   1.000
_cell.angle_alpha   90.00
_cell.angle_beta   90.00
_cell.angle_gamma   90.00
#
_symmetry.space_group_name_H-M   'P 1'
#
loop_
_entity.id
_entity.type
_entity.pdbx_description
1 polymer ?
#
loop_
_entity_poly.entity_id
_entity_poly.type
_entity_poly.pdbx_seq_one_letter_code
_entity_poly.pdbx_strand_id
1 'polypeptide(L)'
;MTKKILLLGSGELGKEFTIAAQRLGQYVIACDSYEGAPAMQVADAFEVFSMLDGEALDRVVEKYHPDIIVPEIEAIRTERLYHLEKEGIQVVPSARAVNFTMNRKAIRDLAAKELGLKTAKYFYATSYEELKEAADKIGYPCVIKPLMSSSGKGQSVAKTPEDLKHSWEYGCSGSRGDIKELIVEEFIKFDSEITLLTVTQKNGPTLFCPPIGHVQKGGDYRESFQPAHIAPEHLAEAERMAAKVTEALTGYGLWGVEFFLSHENGVYFSELSPRPHDTGMVTLANTQNLNEFELHLYAVLGLPIPGITQEHIGASAVILSPIASQEAPHYRGEELVCSQPNTYLRIFGKPYTKLNRRMGVVVCYDKNDGDLDALRDKCKSLADKVEVY
;
A
#
# COMPACT_ATOMS: atom_id res chain seq x y z
N MET A 1 7.69 -9.71 -26.55
CA MET A 1 6.60 -10.73 -26.57
C MET A 1 5.61 -10.37 -25.48
N THR A 2 4.33 -10.49 -25.76
CA THR A 2 3.26 -10.31 -24.78
C THR A 2 3.42 -11.33 -23.65
N LYS A 3 3.41 -10.87 -22.41
CA LYS A 3 3.44 -11.70 -21.20
C LYS A 3 2.02 -11.89 -20.66
N LYS A 4 1.76 -13.07 -20.10
CA LYS A 4 0.55 -13.32 -19.31
C LYS A 4 0.84 -13.02 -17.85
N ILE A 5 0.11 -12.05 -17.30
CA ILE A 5 0.27 -11.58 -15.92
C ILE A 5 -0.97 -12.03 -15.13
N LEU A 6 -0.74 -12.85 -14.10
CA LEU A 6 -1.76 -13.19 -13.11
C LEU A 6 -1.70 -12.19 -11.98
N LEU A 7 -2.69 -11.31 -11.90
CA LEU A 7 -2.81 -10.29 -10.87
C LEU A 7 -3.63 -10.83 -9.69
N LEU A 8 -3.01 -10.96 -8.52
CA LEU A 8 -3.64 -11.45 -7.29
C LEU A 8 -4.06 -10.29 -6.40
N GLY A 9 -5.29 -9.85 -6.53
CA GLY A 9 -5.89 -8.65 -5.99
C GLY A 9 -6.33 -7.72 -7.12
N SER A 10 -7.62 -7.42 -7.16
CA SER A 10 -8.23 -6.66 -8.26
C SER A 10 -8.87 -5.36 -7.78
N GLY A 11 -8.30 -4.74 -6.75
CA GLY A 11 -8.71 -3.45 -6.22
C GLY A 11 -8.40 -2.27 -7.15
N GLU A 12 -8.47 -1.07 -6.60
CA GLU A 12 -8.19 0.18 -7.31
C GLU A 12 -6.74 0.26 -7.83
N LEU A 13 -5.78 -0.19 -7.04
CA LEU A 13 -4.36 -0.23 -7.44
C LEU A 13 -4.15 -1.25 -8.56
N GLY A 14 -4.76 -2.42 -8.43
CA GLY A 14 -4.75 -3.45 -9.46
C GLY A 14 -5.38 -2.98 -10.78
N LYS A 15 -6.43 -2.14 -10.73
CA LYS A 15 -7.02 -1.55 -11.93
C LYS A 15 -6.04 -0.63 -12.66
N GLU A 16 -5.39 0.28 -11.97
CA GLU A 16 -4.41 1.19 -12.57
C GLU A 16 -3.17 0.42 -13.10
N PHE A 17 -2.72 -0.60 -12.38
CA PHE A 17 -1.66 -1.50 -12.86
C PHE A 17 -2.09 -2.23 -14.14
N THR A 18 -3.32 -2.75 -14.20
CA THR A 18 -3.86 -3.43 -15.39
C THR A 18 -3.91 -2.49 -16.59
N ILE A 19 -4.36 -1.24 -16.39
CA ILE A 19 -4.38 -0.21 -17.45
C ILE A 19 -2.96 0.05 -17.96
N ALA A 20 -1.97 0.19 -17.07
CA ALA A 20 -0.58 0.36 -17.45
C ALA A 20 -0.06 -0.85 -18.24
N ALA A 21 -0.38 -2.08 -17.80
CA ALA A 21 0.02 -3.32 -18.46
C ALA A 21 -0.55 -3.44 -19.88
N GLN A 22 -1.82 -3.11 -20.06
CA GLN A 22 -2.47 -3.12 -21.37
C GLN A 22 -1.90 -2.07 -22.34
N ARG A 23 -1.45 -0.91 -21.84
CA ARG A 23 -0.75 0.09 -22.68
C ARG A 23 0.52 -0.45 -23.32
N LEU A 24 1.16 -1.45 -22.67
CA LEU A 24 2.35 -2.16 -23.20
C LEU A 24 1.99 -3.51 -23.83
N GLY A 25 0.72 -3.76 -24.14
CA GLY A 25 0.25 -4.96 -24.85
C GLY A 25 0.41 -6.26 -24.04
N GLN A 26 0.37 -6.19 -22.72
CA GLN A 26 0.40 -7.38 -21.86
C GLN A 26 -1.01 -7.96 -21.69
N TYR A 27 -1.10 -9.27 -21.47
CA TYR A 27 -2.35 -9.96 -21.18
C TYR A 27 -2.52 -10.13 -19.68
N VAL A 28 -3.58 -9.56 -19.10
CA VAL A 28 -3.80 -9.57 -17.64
C VAL A 28 -5.00 -10.41 -17.27
N ILE A 29 -4.80 -11.33 -16.33
CA ILE A 29 -5.83 -12.11 -15.65
C ILE A 29 -6.01 -11.54 -14.24
N ALA A 30 -7.13 -10.87 -13.99
CA ALA A 30 -7.43 -10.24 -12.71
C ALA A 30 -8.15 -11.20 -11.76
N CYS A 31 -7.61 -11.44 -10.57
CA CYS A 31 -8.18 -12.35 -9.58
C CYS A 31 -8.59 -11.61 -8.30
N ASP A 32 -9.76 -11.92 -7.78
CA ASP A 32 -10.21 -11.44 -6.48
C ASP A 32 -11.23 -12.41 -5.86
N SER A 33 -11.57 -12.17 -4.59
CA SER A 33 -12.54 -12.98 -3.84
C SER A 33 -14.02 -12.62 -4.11
N TYR A 34 -14.27 -11.59 -4.93
CA TYR A 34 -15.62 -11.15 -5.30
C TYR A 34 -15.67 -10.69 -6.76
N GLU A 35 -16.83 -10.88 -7.38
CA GLU A 35 -17.08 -10.52 -8.77
C GLU A 35 -17.21 -9.00 -8.94
N GLY A 36 -16.81 -8.49 -10.12
CA GLY A 36 -16.90 -7.08 -10.46
C GLY A 36 -15.86 -6.20 -9.75
N ALA A 37 -14.78 -6.79 -9.23
CA ALA A 37 -13.68 -6.02 -8.67
C ALA A 37 -13.08 -5.04 -9.70
N PRO A 38 -12.57 -3.88 -9.29
CA PRO A 38 -12.13 -2.81 -10.18
C PRO A 38 -11.24 -3.23 -11.35
N ALA A 39 -10.20 -4.05 -11.12
CA ALA A 39 -9.32 -4.50 -12.19
C ALA A 39 -9.98 -5.47 -13.17
N MET A 40 -10.98 -6.25 -12.74
CA MET A 40 -11.72 -7.16 -13.61
C MET A 40 -12.46 -6.43 -14.74
N GLN A 41 -12.80 -5.15 -14.53
CA GLN A 41 -13.51 -4.32 -15.52
C GLN A 41 -12.64 -3.93 -16.72
N VAL A 42 -11.33 -4.04 -16.58
CA VAL A 42 -10.34 -3.60 -17.60
C VAL A 42 -9.36 -4.71 -18.00
N ALA A 43 -9.40 -5.86 -17.35
CA ALA A 43 -8.53 -7.00 -17.64
C ALA A 43 -8.99 -7.79 -18.86
N ASP A 44 -8.08 -8.57 -19.45
CA ASP A 44 -8.39 -9.47 -20.59
C ASP A 44 -9.19 -10.69 -20.16
N ALA A 45 -8.97 -11.16 -18.91
CA ALA A 45 -9.70 -12.23 -18.26
C ALA A 45 -9.76 -12.00 -16.76
N PHE A 46 -10.67 -12.72 -16.09
CA PHE A 46 -10.73 -12.68 -14.63
C PHE A 46 -11.16 -14.01 -14.03
N GLU A 47 -10.82 -14.19 -12.75
CA GLU A 47 -11.24 -15.33 -11.92
C GLU A 47 -11.67 -14.84 -10.53
N VAL A 48 -12.72 -15.50 -9.99
CA VAL A 48 -13.26 -15.19 -8.66
C VAL A 48 -13.02 -16.38 -7.74
N PHE A 49 -12.10 -16.23 -6.80
CA PHE A 49 -11.79 -17.25 -5.80
C PHE A 49 -11.07 -16.63 -4.60
N SER A 50 -11.06 -17.35 -3.47
CA SER A 50 -10.24 -16.96 -2.33
C SER A 50 -8.77 -17.28 -2.60
N MET A 51 -7.90 -16.29 -2.66
CA MET A 51 -6.45 -16.49 -2.86
C MET A 51 -5.75 -17.14 -1.64
N LEU A 52 -6.48 -17.34 -0.53
CA LEU A 52 -6.06 -18.20 0.57
C LEU A 52 -6.34 -19.69 0.29
N ASP A 53 -7.12 -20.02 -0.74
CA ASP A 53 -7.32 -21.37 -1.22
C ASP A 53 -6.21 -21.71 -2.24
N GLY A 54 -5.21 -22.47 -1.76
CA GLY A 54 -4.05 -22.85 -2.57
C GLY A 54 -4.42 -23.74 -3.76
N GLU A 55 -5.42 -24.63 -3.63
CA GLU A 55 -5.87 -25.49 -4.73
C GLU A 55 -6.59 -24.68 -5.82
N ALA A 56 -7.37 -23.67 -5.43
CA ALA A 56 -8.00 -22.78 -6.39
C ALA A 56 -6.93 -21.94 -7.14
N LEU A 57 -5.90 -21.47 -6.45
CA LEU A 57 -4.78 -20.75 -7.07
C LEU A 57 -4.07 -21.66 -8.09
N ASP A 58 -3.78 -22.91 -7.73
CA ASP A 58 -3.13 -23.86 -8.62
C ASP A 58 -3.97 -24.13 -9.89
N ARG A 59 -5.28 -24.33 -9.75
CA ARG A 59 -6.18 -24.50 -10.90
C ARG A 59 -6.18 -23.30 -11.84
N VAL A 60 -6.10 -22.09 -11.31
CA VAL A 60 -6.04 -20.87 -12.11
C VAL A 60 -4.69 -20.76 -12.83
N VAL A 61 -3.59 -21.06 -12.16
CA VAL A 61 -2.25 -21.11 -12.76
C VAL A 61 -2.21 -22.18 -13.87
N GLU A 62 -2.74 -23.36 -13.63
CA GLU A 62 -2.82 -24.43 -14.64
C GLU A 62 -3.70 -24.05 -15.85
N LYS A 63 -4.80 -23.34 -15.61
CA LYS A 63 -5.70 -22.88 -16.69
C LYS A 63 -5.04 -21.84 -17.61
N TYR A 64 -4.34 -20.88 -17.05
CA TYR A 64 -3.85 -19.71 -17.81
C TYR A 64 -2.37 -19.80 -18.20
N HIS A 65 -1.58 -20.61 -17.51
CA HIS A 65 -0.12 -20.71 -17.67
C HIS A 65 0.52 -19.30 -17.68
N PRO A 66 0.44 -18.53 -16.58
CA PRO A 66 0.98 -17.18 -16.54
C PRO A 66 2.51 -17.21 -16.58
N ASP A 67 3.10 -16.20 -17.22
CA ASP A 67 4.54 -15.96 -17.16
C ASP A 67 4.94 -15.32 -15.83
N ILE A 68 4.03 -14.47 -15.27
CA ILE A 68 4.32 -13.62 -14.13
C ILE A 68 3.10 -13.61 -13.19
N ILE A 69 3.36 -13.72 -11.89
CA ILE A 69 2.36 -13.53 -10.83
C ILE A 69 2.69 -12.23 -10.10
N VAL A 70 1.71 -11.33 -10.03
CA VAL A 70 1.82 -10.02 -9.38
C VAL A 70 0.82 -9.96 -8.23
N PRO A 71 1.27 -10.17 -6.99
CA PRO A 71 0.48 -9.95 -5.78
C PRO A 71 0.18 -8.46 -5.58
N GLU A 72 -1.08 -8.15 -5.28
CA GLU A 72 -1.54 -6.77 -5.05
C GLU A 72 -2.26 -6.64 -3.70
N ILE A 73 -2.50 -7.77 -3.03
CA ILE A 73 -3.06 -7.82 -1.67
C ILE A 73 -2.22 -8.74 -0.77
N GLU A 74 -2.44 -8.65 0.53
CA GLU A 74 -1.72 -9.46 1.53
C GLU A 74 -2.39 -10.82 1.82
N ALA A 75 -3.64 -11.06 1.41
CA ALA A 75 -4.39 -12.27 1.73
C ALA A 75 -4.20 -13.37 0.68
N ILE A 76 -2.99 -13.91 0.57
CA ILE A 76 -2.60 -14.94 -0.41
C ILE A 76 -1.97 -16.13 0.30
N ARG A 77 -2.13 -17.34 -0.27
CA ARG A 77 -1.45 -18.55 0.20
C ARG A 77 0.00 -18.55 -0.27
N THR A 78 0.87 -17.90 0.50
CA THR A 78 2.25 -17.62 0.10
C THR A 78 3.13 -18.86 -0.09
N GLU A 79 2.82 -19.97 0.55
CA GLU A 79 3.51 -21.25 0.35
C GLU A 79 3.40 -21.70 -1.11
N ARG A 80 2.27 -21.41 -1.78
CA ARG A 80 2.09 -21.72 -3.19
C ARG A 80 2.96 -20.84 -4.09
N LEU A 81 3.14 -19.57 -3.72
CA LEU A 81 4.04 -18.66 -4.47
C LEU A 81 5.48 -19.16 -4.47
N TYR A 82 5.99 -19.66 -3.34
CA TYR A 82 7.33 -20.28 -3.28
C TYR A 82 7.44 -21.52 -4.17
N HIS A 83 6.38 -22.30 -4.26
CA HIS A 83 6.35 -23.48 -5.13
C HIS A 83 6.39 -23.06 -6.60
N LEU A 84 5.55 -22.12 -6.99
CA LEU A 84 5.45 -21.61 -8.36
C LEU A 84 6.75 -20.93 -8.82
N GLU A 85 7.44 -20.19 -7.92
CA GLU A 85 8.79 -19.67 -8.21
C GLU A 85 9.79 -20.79 -8.53
N LYS A 86 9.77 -21.91 -7.79
CA LYS A 86 10.66 -23.06 -8.05
C LYS A 86 10.33 -23.75 -9.38
N GLU A 87 9.11 -23.68 -9.84
CA GLU A 87 8.66 -24.16 -11.15
C GLU A 87 9.01 -23.22 -12.30
N GLY A 88 9.59 -22.05 -11.99
CA GLY A 88 10.08 -21.09 -12.98
C GLY A 88 9.10 -19.99 -13.35
N ILE A 89 7.96 -19.87 -12.65
CA ILE A 89 7.05 -18.74 -12.80
C ILE A 89 7.61 -17.56 -12.01
N GLN A 90 7.70 -16.39 -12.62
CA GLN A 90 8.16 -15.19 -11.95
C GLN A 90 7.09 -14.71 -10.96
N VAL A 91 7.45 -14.55 -9.67
CA VAL A 91 6.63 -13.88 -8.66
C VAL A 91 7.25 -12.52 -8.35
N VAL A 92 6.45 -11.47 -8.29
CA VAL A 92 6.91 -10.08 -8.15
C VAL A 92 6.52 -9.52 -6.77
N PRO A 93 7.44 -8.84 -6.07
CA PRO A 93 8.89 -8.77 -6.33
C PRO A 93 9.57 -10.14 -6.15
N SER A 94 9.12 -10.94 -5.18
CA SER A 94 9.49 -12.33 -4.91
C SER A 94 8.46 -12.97 -3.95
N ALA A 95 8.35 -14.30 -3.93
CA ALA A 95 7.51 -15.00 -2.96
C ALA A 95 7.95 -14.71 -1.51
N ARG A 96 9.26 -14.53 -1.28
CA ARG A 96 9.81 -14.11 0.02
C ARG A 96 9.27 -12.75 0.44
N ALA A 97 9.29 -11.76 -0.44
CA ALA A 97 8.80 -10.42 -0.15
C ALA A 97 7.31 -10.44 0.26
N VAL A 98 6.48 -11.14 -0.52
CA VAL A 98 5.05 -11.26 -0.24
C VAL A 98 4.79 -11.95 1.10
N ASN A 99 5.52 -13.03 1.40
CA ASN A 99 5.40 -13.76 2.67
C ASN A 99 5.77 -12.90 3.88
N PHE A 100 6.91 -12.19 3.80
CA PHE A 100 7.40 -11.35 4.90
C PHE A 100 6.46 -10.18 5.19
N THR A 101 5.91 -9.55 4.17
CA THR A 101 5.05 -8.37 4.34
C THR A 101 3.62 -8.73 4.79
N MET A 102 3.17 -9.96 4.53
CA MET A 102 1.94 -10.48 5.13
C MET A 102 2.05 -10.71 6.63
N ASN A 103 3.25 -10.91 7.14
CA ASN A 103 3.54 -11.19 8.53
C ASN A 103 4.28 -10.01 9.17
N ARG A 104 3.55 -9.15 9.90
CA ARG A 104 4.12 -7.97 10.57
C ARG A 104 5.29 -8.32 11.49
N LYS A 105 5.28 -9.51 12.11
CA LYS A 105 6.41 -10.00 12.92
C LYS A 105 7.64 -10.24 12.08
N ALA A 106 7.49 -10.92 10.95
CA ALA A 106 8.62 -11.24 10.06
C ALA A 106 9.29 -9.98 9.53
N ILE A 107 8.53 -9.03 8.99
CA ILE A 107 9.10 -7.78 8.46
C ILE A 107 9.68 -6.90 9.57
N ARG A 108 9.05 -6.84 10.76
CA ARG A 108 9.55 -6.07 11.89
C ARG A 108 10.86 -6.64 12.42
N ASP A 109 10.94 -7.96 12.60
CA ASP A 109 12.14 -8.64 13.09
C ASP A 109 13.28 -8.55 12.06
N LEU A 110 13.00 -8.69 10.76
CA LEU A 110 13.97 -8.46 9.70
C LEU A 110 14.55 -7.04 9.81
N ALA A 111 13.70 -6.02 9.81
CA ALA A 111 14.13 -4.64 9.85
C ALA A 111 14.94 -4.32 11.12
N ALA A 112 14.42 -4.65 12.30
CA ALA A 112 15.01 -4.25 13.57
C ALA A 112 16.19 -5.13 13.99
N LYS A 113 16.05 -6.48 13.92
CA LYS A 113 17.04 -7.41 14.49
C LYS A 113 18.11 -7.83 13.50
N GLU A 114 17.74 -8.11 12.25
CA GLU A 114 18.68 -8.60 11.24
C GLU A 114 19.40 -7.45 10.54
N LEU A 115 18.64 -6.41 10.14
CA LEU A 115 19.19 -5.29 9.41
C LEU A 115 19.63 -4.11 10.29
N GLY A 116 19.24 -4.10 11.57
CA GLY A 116 19.59 -3.04 12.51
C GLY A 116 19.03 -1.67 12.11
N LEU A 117 17.85 -1.66 11.46
CA LEU A 117 17.16 -0.40 11.13
C LEU A 117 16.47 0.14 12.39
N LYS A 118 16.41 1.46 12.49
CA LYS A 118 15.68 2.12 13.56
C LYS A 118 14.17 1.95 13.35
N THR A 119 13.52 1.28 14.30
CA THR A 119 12.06 1.09 14.34
C THR A 119 11.53 1.54 15.70
N ALA A 120 10.21 1.66 15.88
CA ALA A 120 9.62 1.72 17.20
C ALA A 120 10.08 0.51 18.03
N LYS A 121 10.28 0.66 19.34
CA LYS A 121 10.49 -0.47 20.26
C LYS A 121 9.22 -1.31 20.26
N TYR A 122 9.34 -2.62 20.38
CA TYR A 122 8.17 -3.50 20.30
C TYR A 122 8.35 -4.78 21.09
N PHE A 123 7.21 -5.37 21.49
CA PHE A 123 7.10 -6.71 22.05
C PHE A 123 5.88 -7.41 21.45
N TYR A 124 5.89 -8.73 21.46
CA TYR A 124 4.76 -9.55 21.03
C TYR A 124 4.01 -10.08 22.25
N ALA A 125 2.70 -10.31 22.08
CA ALA A 125 1.83 -10.82 23.11
C ALA A 125 0.82 -11.82 22.54
N THR A 126 0.74 -13.02 23.13
CA THR A 126 -0.21 -14.09 22.79
C THR A 126 -1.30 -14.24 23.85
N SER A 127 -1.18 -13.52 24.97
CA SER A 127 -2.16 -13.44 26.05
C SER A 127 -2.32 -12.00 26.54
N TYR A 128 -3.40 -11.76 27.27
CA TYR A 128 -3.64 -10.44 27.88
C TYR A 128 -2.57 -10.09 28.91
N GLU A 129 -2.10 -11.07 29.66
CA GLU A 129 -1.03 -10.92 30.65
C GLU A 129 0.28 -10.49 29.99
N GLU A 130 0.66 -11.16 28.89
CA GLU A 130 1.84 -10.78 28.10
C GLU A 130 1.68 -9.37 27.48
N LEU A 131 0.47 -9.00 27.01
CA LEU A 131 0.19 -7.66 26.52
C LEU A 131 0.45 -6.61 27.59
N LYS A 132 -0.02 -6.86 28.81
CA LYS A 132 0.18 -5.95 29.94
C LYS A 132 1.66 -5.79 30.28
N GLU A 133 2.40 -6.90 30.38
CA GLU A 133 3.85 -6.85 30.61
C GLU A 133 4.59 -6.11 29.49
N ALA A 134 4.19 -6.29 28.23
CA ALA A 134 4.75 -5.61 27.09
C ALA A 134 4.50 -4.10 27.14
N ALA A 135 3.27 -3.70 27.46
CA ALA A 135 2.89 -2.29 27.60
C ALA A 135 3.62 -1.61 28.76
N ASP A 136 3.78 -2.30 29.89
CA ASP A 136 4.52 -1.79 31.05
C ASP A 136 6.03 -1.58 30.72
N LYS A 137 6.61 -2.45 29.88
CA LYS A 137 8.01 -2.31 29.39
C LYS A 137 8.20 -1.17 28.37
N ILE A 138 7.20 -0.96 27.51
CA ILE A 138 7.20 0.11 26.50
C ILE A 138 6.92 1.45 27.16
N GLY A 139 5.97 1.50 28.09
CA GLY A 139 5.38 2.71 28.64
C GLY A 139 4.16 3.19 27.86
N TYR A 140 3.50 4.20 28.39
CA TYR A 140 2.29 4.78 27.82
C TYR A 140 2.54 6.20 27.28
N PRO A 141 1.89 6.60 26.16
CA PRO A 141 1.02 5.77 25.34
C PRO A 141 1.80 4.72 24.54
N CYS A 142 1.13 3.57 24.23
CA CYS A 142 1.66 2.57 23.33
C CYS A 142 0.63 2.18 22.26
N VAL A 143 1.10 1.63 21.13
CA VAL A 143 0.26 1.20 20.00
C VAL A 143 0.13 -0.32 20.02
N ILE A 144 -1.10 -0.82 19.92
CA ILE A 144 -1.39 -2.25 19.88
C ILE A 144 -1.99 -2.58 18.53
N LYS A 145 -1.42 -3.58 17.84
CA LYS A 145 -1.84 -4.00 16.49
C LYS A 145 -1.90 -5.52 16.39
N PRO A 146 -2.85 -6.08 15.62
CA PRO A 146 -2.76 -7.47 15.18
C PRO A 146 -1.54 -7.68 14.25
N LEU A 147 -0.95 -8.88 14.30
CA LEU A 147 0.15 -9.21 13.38
C LEU A 147 -0.32 -9.36 11.93
N MET A 148 -1.55 -9.79 11.73
CA MET A 148 -2.16 -9.95 10.40
C MET A 148 -3.43 -9.11 10.31
N SER A 149 -3.30 -7.89 9.84
CA SER A 149 -4.41 -6.97 9.57
C SER A 149 -4.01 -5.95 8.50
N SER A 150 -4.98 -5.31 7.88
CA SER A 150 -4.78 -4.22 6.92
C SER A 150 -5.67 -3.03 7.26
N SER A 151 -5.30 -1.83 6.77
CA SER A 151 -6.08 -0.59 6.93
C SER A 151 -6.43 -0.28 8.39
N GLY A 152 -5.50 -0.47 9.31
CA GLY A 152 -5.66 -0.13 10.72
C GLY A 152 -6.70 -0.94 11.52
N LYS A 153 -7.26 -2.02 10.95
CA LYS A 153 -8.25 -2.85 11.65
C LYS A 153 -7.62 -3.53 12.86
N GLY A 154 -8.28 -3.39 14.02
CA GLY A 154 -7.77 -3.92 15.29
C GLY A 154 -6.63 -3.11 15.90
N GLN A 155 -6.20 -2.01 15.27
CA GLN A 155 -5.19 -1.12 15.82
C GLN A 155 -5.81 -0.14 16.84
N SER A 156 -5.16 0.03 17.97
CA SER A 156 -5.55 0.98 19.01
C SER A 156 -4.34 1.62 19.68
N VAL A 157 -4.55 2.76 20.33
CA VAL A 157 -3.57 3.43 21.17
C VAL A 157 -4.05 3.31 22.63
N ALA A 158 -3.29 2.61 23.45
CA ALA A 158 -3.51 2.58 24.89
C ALA A 158 -2.77 3.78 25.52
N LYS A 159 -3.50 4.71 26.10
CA LYS A 159 -2.95 5.88 26.79
C LYS A 159 -2.65 5.58 28.24
N THR A 160 -3.37 4.65 28.81
CA THR A 160 -3.27 4.23 30.21
C THR A 160 -3.43 2.70 30.32
N PRO A 161 -3.07 2.08 31.47
CA PRO A 161 -3.29 0.65 31.70
C PRO A 161 -4.76 0.19 31.56
N GLU A 162 -5.70 1.08 31.86
CA GLU A 162 -7.14 0.80 31.77
C GLU A 162 -7.63 0.57 30.33
N ASP A 163 -6.92 1.13 29.34
CA ASP A 163 -7.25 0.97 27.91
C ASP A 163 -6.87 -0.42 27.39
N LEU A 164 -5.99 -1.16 28.07
CA LEU A 164 -5.41 -2.40 27.57
C LEU A 164 -6.43 -3.51 27.33
N LYS A 165 -7.45 -3.62 28.19
CA LYS A 165 -8.50 -4.64 28.02
C LYS A 165 -9.26 -4.45 26.71
N HIS A 166 -9.69 -3.22 26.45
CA HIS A 166 -10.34 -2.86 25.17
C HIS A 166 -9.40 -3.10 23.99
N SER A 167 -8.15 -2.67 24.09
CA SER A 167 -7.14 -2.85 23.03
C SER A 167 -6.87 -4.31 22.70
N TRP A 168 -6.83 -5.19 23.70
CA TRP A 168 -6.71 -6.63 23.51
C TRP A 168 -7.92 -7.22 22.78
N GLU A 169 -9.13 -6.93 23.26
CA GLU A 169 -10.38 -7.44 22.67
C GLU A 169 -10.53 -6.95 21.22
N TYR A 170 -10.27 -5.67 20.97
CA TYR A 170 -10.33 -5.08 19.64
C TYR A 170 -9.24 -5.63 18.71
N GLY A 171 -8.01 -5.76 19.20
CA GLY A 171 -6.90 -6.34 18.44
C GLY A 171 -7.18 -7.79 18.03
N CYS A 172 -7.69 -8.61 18.95
CA CYS A 172 -8.08 -10.00 18.67
C CYS A 172 -9.23 -10.10 17.67
N SER A 173 -10.19 -9.18 17.71
CA SER A 173 -11.32 -9.15 16.75
C SER A 173 -10.90 -8.71 15.35
N GLY A 174 -9.85 -7.91 15.24
CA GLY A 174 -9.30 -7.43 13.97
C GLY A 174 -8.27 -8.36 13.33
N SER A 175 -7.83 -9.41 14.04
CA SER A 175 -6.86 -10.38 13.55
C SER A 175 -7.45 -11.25 12.44
N ARG A 176 -6.64 -11.52 11.41
CA ARG A 176 -6.95 -12.51 10.36
C ARG A 176 -6.27 -13.84 10.73
N GLY A 177 -7.00 -14.97 10.58
CA GLY A 177 -6.51 -16.32 10.91
C GLY A 177 -6.74 -16.71 12.36
N ASP A 178 -6.26 -17.91 12.73
CA ASP A 178 -6.54 -18.55 14.02
C ASP A 178 -5.59 -18.10 15.14
N ILE A 179 -4.51 -17.41 14.80
CA ILE A 179 -3.48 -16.98 15.75
C ILE A 179 -3.82 -15.59 16.28
N LYS A 180 -4.10 -15.50 17.57
CA LYS A 180 -4.33 -14.25 18.30
C LYS A 180 -3.00 -13.75 18.90
N GLU A 181 -2.12 -13.28 18.04
CA GLU A 181 -0.86 -12.65 18.45
C GLU A 181 -0.91 -11.16 18.09
N LEU A 182 -0.61 -10.31 19.06
CA LEU A 182 -0.56 -8.86 18.90
C LEU A 182 0.88 -8.36 19.05
N ILE A 183 1.16 -7.21 18.44
CA ILE A 183 2.38 -6.44 18.69
C ILE A 183 2.04 -5.20 19.50
N VAL A 184 2.83 -4.92 20.52
CA VAL A 184 2.81 -3.69 21.32
C VAL A 184 4.00 -2.86 20.90
N GLU A 185 3.77 -1.66 20.39
CA GLU A 185 4.81 -0.78 19.87
C GLU A 185 4.86 0.55 20.65
N GLU A 186 6.05 1.09 20.75
CA GLU A 186 6.26 2.46 21.23
C GLU A 186 5.45 3.45 20.38
N PHE A 187 4.79 4.40 21.03
CA PHE A 187 4.12 5.48 20.33
C PHE A 187 5.16 6.53 19.93
N ILE A 188 5.55 6.53 18.66
CA ILE A 188 6.51 7.47 18.12
C ILE A 188 5.86 8.86 18.01
N LYS A 189 6.47 9.85 18.66
CA LYS A 189 6.14 11.26 18.39
C LYS A 189 6.88 11.67 17.13
N PHE A 190 6.18 11.75 16.03
CA PHE A 190 6.72 12.17 14.75
C PHE A 190 6.14 13.52 14.32
N ASP A 191 6.88 14.22 13.50
CA ASP A 191 6.48 15.51 12.91
C ASP A 191 5.75 15.28 11.57
N SER A 192 6.14 14.24 10.84
CA SER A 192 5.50 13.84 9.58
C SER A 192 5.66 12.35 9.28
N GLU A 193 4.75 11.84 8.46
CA GLU A 193 4.82 10.51 7.86
C GLU A 193 5.07 10.64 6.35
N ILE A 194 5.92 9.78 5.83
CA ILE A 194 6.16 9.70 4.39
C ILE A 194 6.06 8.26 3.88
N THR A 195 5.68 8.13 2.62
CA THR A 195 5.91 6.95 1.81
C THR A 195 7.02 7.24 0.81
N LEU A 196 8.06 6.43 0.83
CA LEU A 196 9.12 6.46 -0.17
C LEU A 196 8.91 5.29 -1.15
N LEU A 197 8.34 5.60 -2.31
CA LEU A 197 8.24 4.62 -3.38
C LEU A 197 9.64 4.28 -3.87
N THR A 198 9.99 3.02 -3.74
CA THR A 198 11.33 2.48 -4.07
C THR A 198 11.18 1.46 -5.19
N VAL A 199 12.03 1.53 -6.20
CA VAL A 199 11.99 0.62 -7.35
C VAL A 199 13.27 -0.17 -7.44
N THR A 200 13.17 -1.48 -7.29
CA THR A 200 14.27 -2.41 -7.55
C THR A 200 14.14 -2.94 -8.97
N GLN A 201 15.23 -2.90 -9.73
CA GLN A 201 15.27 -3.28 -11.14
C GLN A 201 15.97 -4.61 -11.32
N LYS A 202 15.59 -5.37 -12.36
CA LYS A 202 16.29 -6.60 -12.75
C LYS A 202 17.73 -6.32 -13.14
N ASN A 203 17.96 -5.23 -13.88
CA ASN A 203 19.26 -4.77 -14.33
C ASN A 203 19.32 -3.25 -14.12
N GLY A 204 20.02 -2.81 -13.10
CA GLY A 204 20.16 -1.39 -12.77
C GLY A 204 20.15 -1.12 -11.28
N PRO A 205 20.38 0.13 -10.89
CA PRO A 205 20.37 0.52 -9.48
C PRO A 205 18.92 0.54 -8.94
N THR A 206 18.81 0.49 -7.61
CA THR A 206 17.57 0.86 -6.92
C THR A 206 17.31 2.35 -7.14
N LEU A 207 16.07 2.69 -7.49
CA LEU A 207 15.63 4.07 -7.70
C LEU A 207 14.62 4.48 -6.64
N PHE A 208 14.58 5.76 -6.31
CA PHE A 208 13.64 6.34 -5.37
C PHE A 208 12.81 7.42 -6.05
N CYS A 209 11.51 7.41 -5.78
CA CYS A 209 10.62 8.50 -6.18
C CYS A 209 10.79 9.70 -5.25
N PRO A 210 10.42 10.91 -5.67
CA PRO A 210 10.25 12.00 -4.74
C PRO A 210 9.35 11.57 -3.58
N PRO A 211 9.70 11.93 -2.32
CA PRO A 211 8.97 11.45 -1.15
C PRO A 211 7.51 11.91 -1.15
N ILE A 212 6.62 11.06 -0.72
CA ILE A 212 5.18 11.33 -0.63
C ILE A 212 4.82 11.55 0.82
N GLY A 213 4.30 12.75 1.14
CA GLY A 213 3.65 13.00 2.41
C GLY A 213 2.20 12.53 2.39
N HIS A 214 1.69 12.08 3.52
CA HIS A 214 0.30 11.62 3.59
C HIS A 214 -0.35 11.91 4.93
N VAL A 215 -1.68 11.88 4.93
CA VAL A 215 -2.50 12.02 6.13
C VAL A 215 -3.40 10.81 6.24
N GLN A 216 -3.36 10.17 7.40
CA GLN A 216 -4.23 9.05 7.76
C GLN A 216 -5.26 9.48 8.81
N LYS A 217 -6.42 8.85 8.82
CA LYS A 217 -7.42 8.99 9.87
C LYS A 217 -7.89 7.61 10.31
N GLY A 218 -7.56 7.26 11.55
CA GLY A 218 -7.86 5.92 12.07
C GLY A 218 -7.10 4.79 11.36
N GLY A 219 -5.90 5.08 10.86
CA GLY A 219 -5.08 4.13 10.11
C GLY A 219 -5.52 3.93 8.65
N ASP A 220 -6.43 4.78 8.14
CA ASP A 220 -6.89 4.72 6.76
C ASP A 220 -6.47 5.99 6.00
N TYR A 221 -5.91 5.82 4.83
CA TYR A 221 -5.43 6.87 3.95
C TYR A 221 -6.55 7.86 3.57
N ARG A 222 -6.26 9.16 3.66
CA ARG A 222 -7.21 10.24 3.33
C ARG A 222 -6.68 11.19 2.28
N GLU A 223 -5.41 11.49 2.32
CA GLU A 223 -4.76 12.50 1.51
C GLU A 223 -3.29 12.10 1.29
N SER A 224 -2.75 12.35 0.11
CA SER A 224 -1.30 12.34 -0.12
C SER A 224 -0.89 13.52 -0.99
N PHE A 225 0.39 13.89 -0.90
CA PHE A 225 0.98 14.99 -1.65
C PHE A 225 2.45 14.72 -1.96
N GLN A 226 2.91 15.24 -3.07
CA GLN A 226 4.27 15.01 -3.57
C GLN A 226 4.82 16.29 -4.23
N PRO A 227 6.09 16.67 -3.92
CA PRO A 227 6.96 16.02 -2.96
C PRO A 227 6.65 16.45 -1.52
N ALA A 228 6.91 15.57 -0.54
CA ALA A 228 6.97 15.99 0.85
C ALA A 228 8.26 16.79 1.09
N HIS A 229 8.15 17.90 1.79
CA HIS A 229 9.32 18.66 2.20
C HIS A 229 9.97 18.02 3.44
N ILE A 230 11.12 17.42 3.24
CA ILE A 230 11.89 16.76 4.31
C ILE A 230 13.34 17.20 4.25
N ALA A 231 14.02 17.16 5.41
CA ALA A 231 15.44 17.49 5.49
C ALA A 231 16.26 16.51 4.63
N PRO A 232 17.26 16.98 3.90
CA PRO A 232 18.09 16.12 3.03
C PRO A 232 18.70 14.91 3.75
N GLU A 233 19.12 15.09 5.00
CA GLU A 233 19.66 14.02 5.85
C GLU A 233 18.61 12.96 6.19
N HIS A 234 17.35 13.34 6.41
CA HIS A 234 16.26 12.41 6.64
C HIS A 234 15.90 11.64 5.36
N LEU A 235 15.92 12.31 4.20
CA LEU A 235 15.71 11.63 2.91
C LEU A 235 16.80 10.60 2.66
N ALA A 236 18.07 10.99 2.81
CA ALA A 236 19.20 10.07 2.61
C ALA A 236 19.13 8.85 3.55
N GLU A 237 18.70 9.05 4.80
CA GLU A 237 18.52 7.93 5.74
C GLU A 237 17.34 7.04 5.36
N ALA A 238 16.20 7.60 4.93
CA ALA A 238 15.05 6.84 4.45
C ALA A 238 15.41 6.00 3.20
N GLU A 239 16.12 6.59 2.24
CA GLU A 239 16.63 5.89 1.04
C GLU A 239 17.58 4.74 1.41
N ARG A 240 18.52 4.98 2.34
CA ARG A 240 19.43 3.94 2.85
C ARG A 240 18.66 2.78 3.50
N MET A 241 17.68 3.08 4.33
CA MET A 241 16.84 2.06 4.98
C MET A 241 16.00 1.28 3.95
N ALA A 242 15.36 1.98 3.00
CA ALA A 242 14.57 1.38 1.95
C ALA A 242 15.41 0.46 1.06
N ALA A 243 16.58 0.91 0.62
CA ALA A 243 17.51 0.06 -0.16
C ALA A 243 17.85 -1.22 0.60
N LYS A 244 18.20 -1.10 1.89
CA LYS A 244 18.64 -2.23 2.70
C LYS A 244 17.53 -3.27 2.90
N VAL A 245 16.29 -2.85 3.16
CA VAL A 245 15.18 -3.79 3.39
C VAL A 245 14.73 -4.43 2.09
N THR A 246 14.67 -3.70 0.97
CA THR A 246 14.25 -4.27 -0.32
C THR A 246 15.30 -5.25 -0.87
N GLU A 247 16.60 -4.97 -0.67
CA GLU A 247 17.69 -5.91 -1.00
C GLU A 247 17.54 -7.22 -0.21
N ALA A 248 17.28 -7.16 1.10
CA ALA A 248 17.11 -8.34 1.94
C ALA A 248 15.88 -9.18 1.57
N LEU A 249 14.82 -8.56 1.06
CA LEU A 249 13.60 -9.23 0.61
C LEU A 249 13.71 -9.82 -0.79
N THR A 250 14.70 -9.38 -1.56
CA THR A 250 15.02 -9.83 -2.93
C THR A 250 13.95 -9.54 -3.98
N GLY A 251 14.29 -9.76 -5.24
CA GLY A 251 13.39 -9.55 -6.36
C GLY A 251 13.38 -8.12 -6.91
N TYR A 252 12.50 -7.86 -7.83
CA TYR A 252 12.38 -6.55 -8.49
C TYR A 252 10.91 -6.18 -8.69
N GLY A 253 10.63 -4.90 -8.47
CA GLY A 253 9.29 -4.34 -8.44
C GLY A 253 9.30 -2.97 -7.78
N LEU A 254 8.12 -2.43 -7.56
CA LEU A 254 7.92 -1.22 -6.78
C LEU A 254 7.55 -1.59 -5.34
N TRP A 255 8.06 -0.82 -4.41
CA TRP A 255 7.85 -0.98 -2.98
C TRP A 255 7.37 0.33 -2.37
N GLY A 256 6.29 0.28 -1.60
CA GLY A 256 5.86 1.38 -0.75
C GLY A 256 6.50 1.25 0.62
N VAL A 257 7.50 2.07 0.94
CA VAL A 257 8.18 2.02 2.24
C VAL A 257 7.76 3.22 3.07
N GLU A 258 7.21 2.96 4.25
CA GLU A 258 6.69 3.99 5.13
C GLU A 258 7.66 4.33 6.27
N PHE A 259 7.79 5.63 6.55
CA PHE A 259 8.67 6.15 7.59
C PHE A 259 7.97 7.18 8.45
N PHE A 260 8.26 7.17 9.75
CA PHE A 260 8.02 8.30 10.63
C PHE A 260 9.26 9.18 10.69
N LEU A 261 9.07 10.48 10.55
CA LEU A 261 10.14 11.47 10.62
C LEU A 261 9.98 12.30 11.90
N SER A 262 11.04 12.37 12.69
CA SER A 262 11.11 13.18 13.88
C SER A 262 12.32 14.08 13.83
N HIS A 263 12.14 15.40 14.00
CA HIS A 263 13.24 16.36 14.06
C HIS A 263 14.23 16.03 15.17
N GLU A 264 13.73 15.56 16.31
CA GLU A 264 14.57 15.22 17.46
C GLU A 264 15.22 13.85 17.33
N ASN A 265 14.49 12.88 16.78
CA ASN A 265 14.87 11.47 16.85
C ASN A 265 15.21 10.86 15.48
N GLY A 266 15.10 11.61 14.38
CA GLY A 266 15.45 11.15 13.05
C GLY A 266 14.40 10.23 12.41
N VAL A 267 14.82 9.31 11.57
CA VAL A 267 13.96 8.47 10.71
C VAL A 267 13.70 7.12 11.36
N TYR A 268 12.44 6.70 11.38
CA TYR A 268 12.02 5.37 11.83
C TYR A 268 11.37 4.61 10.68
N PHE A 269 11.83 3.40 10.42
CA PHE A 269 11.12 2.46 9.54
C PHE A 269 9.81 2.04 10.19
N SER A 270 8.71 2.20 9.48
CA SER A 270 7.37 1.86 9.95
C SER A 270 6.85 0.58 9.32
N GLU A 271 6.62 0.57 8.03
CA GLU A 271 6.02 -0.54 7.30
C GLU A 271 6.55 -0.61 5.86
N LEU A 272 6.31 -1.72 5.16
CA LEU A 272 6.66 -1.90 3.76
C LEU A 272 5.60 -2.75 3.06
N SER A 273 5.17 -2.29 1.89
CA SER A 273 4.33 -3.02 0.94
C SER A 273 5.14 -3.36 -0.32
N PRO A 274 5.16 -4.62 -0.78
CA PRO A 274 5.93 -5.05 -1.97
C PRO A 274 5.12 -4.84 -3.26
N ARG A 275 4.47 -3.70 -3.40
CA ARG A 275 3.50 -3.38 -4.45
C ARG A 275 3.23 -1.87 -4.50
N PRO A 276 2.50 -1.35 -5.51
CA PRO A 276 1.97 0.00 -5.50
C PRO A 276 1.25 0.33 -4.19
N HIS A 277 1.36 1.58 -3.75
CA HIS A 277 0.88 2.04 -2.46
C HIS A 277 -0.28 3.03 -2.61
N ASP A 278 -1.27 2.98 -1.72
CA ASP A 278 -2.44 3.87 -1.78
C ASP A 278 -2.05 5.36 -1.88
N THR A 279 -1.01 5.77 -1.14
CA THR A 279 -0.50 7.14 -1.16
C THR A 279 0.13 7.51 -2.49
N GLY A 280 0.65 6.53 -3.24
CA GLY A 280 1.26 6.69 -4.55
C GLY A 280 0.27 7.06 -5.65
N MET A 281 -1.06 6.99 -5.39
CA MET A 281 -2.05 7.51 -6.32
C MET A 281 -1.84 8.98 -6.70
N VAL A 282 -1.15 9.77 -5.88
CA VAL A 282 -0.76 11.15 -6.23
C VAL A 282 0.10 11.21 -7.49
N THR A 283 0.83 10.14 -7.82
CA THR A 283 1.65 10.07 -9.05
C THR A 283 0.80 10.08 -10.33
N LEU A 284 -0.50 9.74 -10.24
CA LEU A 284 -1.46 9.90 -11.34
C LEU A 284 -1.74 11.38 -11.68
N ALA A 285 -1.30 12.31 -10.85
CA ALA A 285 -1.34 13.75 -11.09
C ALA A 285 -0.11 14.26 -11.90
N ASN A 286 0.61 13.38 -12.59
CA ASN A 286 1.82 13.73 -13.35
C ASN A 286 2.90 14.41 -12.49
N THR A 287 3.02 14.02 -11.22
CA THR A 287 4.03 14.55 -10.31
C THR A 287 5.44 14.11 -10.68
N GLN A 288 5.55 13.01 -11.43
CA GLN A 288 6.80 12.43 -11.90
C GLN A 288 6.64 11.86 -13.33
N ASN A 289 7.75 11.62 -14.02
CA ASN A 289 7.78 11.17 -15.42
C ASN A 289 7.09 9.81 -15.67
N LEU A 290 7.07 8.91 -14.70
CA LEU A 290 6.34 7.64 -14.71
C LEU A 290 5.57 7.52 -13.41
N ASN A 291 4.27 7.23 -13.45
CA ASN A 291 3.51 6.98 -12.24
C ASN A 291 3.91 5.63 -11.58
N GLU A 292 3.47 5.40 -10.36
CA GLU A 292 3.86 4.21 -9.61
C GLU A 292 3.49 2.89 -10.29
N PHE A 293 2.38 2.86 -11.03
CA PHE A 293 1.91 1.66 -11.73
C PHE A 293 2.76 1.37 -12.97
N GLU A 294 3.18 2.40 -13.69
CA GLU A 294 4.11 2.29 -14.80
C GLU A 294 5.49 1.87 -14.32
N LEU A 295 5.99 2.44 -13.22
CA LEU A 295 7.25 2.05 -12.59
C LEU A 295 7.22 0.58 -12.16
N HIS A 296 6.12 0.16 -11.51
CA HIS A 296 5.95 -1.24 -11.11
C HIS A 296 5.95 -2.18 -12.33
N LEU A 297 5.20 -1.84 -13.36
CA LEU A 297 5.15 -2.63 -14.58
C LEU A 297 6.50 -2.73 -15.28
N TYR A 298 7.26 -1.62 -15.38
CA TYR A 298 8.59 -1.65 -15.99
C TYR A 298 9.52 -2.59 -15.23
N ALA A 299 9.51 -2.52 -13.90
CA ALA A 299 10.27 -3.43 -13.06
C ALA A 299 9.82 -4.89 -13.25
N VAL A 300 8.51 -5.15 -13.24
CA VAL A 300 7.89 -6.48 -13.47
C VAL A 300 8.34 -7.09 -14.80
N LEU A 301 8.35 -6.31 -15.85
CA LEU A 301 8.76 -6.75 -17.19
C LEU A 301 10.28 -6.77 -17.39
N GLY A 302 11.05 -6.28 -16.42
CA GLY A 302 12.51 -6.14 -16.53
C GLY A 302 12.93 -5.08 -17.56
N LEU A 303 12.07 -4.09 -17.82
CA LEU A 303 12.37 -2.96 -18.69
C LEU A 303 13.27 -1.96 -17.95
N PRO A 304 14.19 -1.28 -18.65
CA PRO A 304 15.05 -0.30 -18.02
C PRO A 304 14.29 0.96 -17.64
N ILE A 305 14.58 1.46 -16.42
CA ILE A 305 14.10 2.75 -15.95
C ILE A 305 15.31 3.66 -15.82
N PRO A 306 15.51 4.60 -16.74
CA PRO A 306 16.75 5.40 -16.76
C PRO A 306 16.84 6.42 -15.63
N GLY A 307 15.71 6.79 -15.06
CA GLY A 307 15.61 7.71 -13.92
C GLY A 307 14.19 8.11 -13.63
N ILE A 308 13.98 8.64 -12.44
CA ILE A 308 12.71 9.20 -11.99
C ILE A 308 12.92 10.70 -11.76
N THR A 309 12.12 11.51 -12.43
CA THR A 309 12.18 12.99 -12.35
C THR A 309 10.86 13.53 -11.83
N GLN A 310 10.95 14.52 -10.94
CA GLN A 310 9.77 15.26 -10.51
C GLN A 310 9.39 16.27 -11.59
N GLU A 311 8.12 16.22 -12.02
CA GLU A 311 7.58 17.08 -13.08
C GLU A 311 6.70 18.20 -12.50
N HIS A 312 5.89 17.88 -11.49
CA HIS A 312 4.93 18.81 -10.87
C HIS A 312 4.83 18.54 -9.37
N ILE A 313 4.36 19.53 -8.61
CA ILE A 313 3.79 19.26 -7.30
C ILE A 313 2.38 18.69 -7.47
N GLY A 314 1.96 17.80 -6.58
CA GLY A 314 0.63 17.21 -6.66
C GLY A 314 0.02 16.86 -5.32
N ALA A 315 -1.29 16.72 -5.34
CA ALA A 315 -2.08 16.28 -4.21
C ALA A 315 -3.15 15.27 -4.64
N SER A 316 -3.53 14.38 -3.75
CA SER A 316 -4.66 13.48 -3.91
C SER A 316 -5.55 13.50 -2.68
N ALA A 317 -6.86 13.34 -2.87
CA ALA A 317 -7.83 13.24 -1.78
C ALA A 317 -8.87 12.19 -2.12
N VAL A 318 -9.20 11.33 -1.13
CA VAL A 318 -10.11 10.20 -1.32
C VAL A 318 -11.58 10.63 -1.31
N ILE A 319 -12.38 9.98 -2.13
CA ILE A 319 -13.84 10.05 -2.12
C ILE A 319 -14.36 8.86 -1.32
N LEU A 320 -15.11 9.15 -0.25
CA LEU A 320 -15.60 8.14 0.68
C LEU A 320 -17.10 7.92 0.51
N SER A 321 -17.54 6.67 0.64
CA SER A 321 -18.97 6.38 0.73
C SER A 321 -19.53 6.74 2.10
N PRO A 322 -20.59 7.53 2.17
CA PRO A 322 -21.31 7.79 3.40
C PRO A 322 -22.33 6.69 3.76
N ILE A 323 -22.53 5.72 2.88
CA ILE A 323 -23.55 4.66 3.00
C ILE A 323 -22.94 3.27 2.83
N ALA A 324 -23.68 2.27 3.28
CA ALA A 324 -23.44 0.87 3.00
C ALA A 324 -24.62 0.30 2.20
N SER A 325 -24.38 -0.17 0.97
CA SER A 325 -25.37 -0.75 0.08
C SER A 325 -24.74 -1.87 -0.74
N GLN A 326 -25.52 -2.90 -1.09
CA GLN A 326 -25.13 -3.94 -2.05
C GLN A 326 -25.50 -3.56 -3.49
N GLU A 327 -26.23 -2.48 -3.69
CA GLU A 327 -26.54 -1.93 -5.00
C GLU A 327 -25.31 -1.24 -5.61
N ALA A 328 -25.28 -1.14 -6.94
CA ALA A 328 -24.24 -0.44 -7.64
C ALA A 328 -24.21 1.03 -7.22
N PRO A 329 -23.04 1.58 -6.87
CA PRO A 329 -22.94 2.98 -6.46
C PRO A 329 -23.18 3.92 -7.61
N HIS A 330 -23.84 5.04 -7.31
CA HIS A 330 -24.01 6.18 -8.20
C HIS A 330 -23.19 7.37 -7.68
N TYR A 331 -22.84 8.26 -8.61
CA TYR A 331 -22.02 9.43 -8.29
C TYR A 331 -22.71 10.69 -8.81
N ARG A 332 -22.44 11.82 -8.19
CA ARG A 332 -22.77 13.16 -8.71
C ARG A 332 -21.72 14.15 -8.25
N GLY A 333 -21.59 15.27 -8.98
CA GLY A 333 -20.59 16.30 -8.73
C GLY A 333 -19.31 16.11 -9.55
N GLU A 334 -19.25 15.10 -10.41
CA GLU A 334 -18.09 14.82 -11.27
C GLU A 334 -17.78 16.01 -12.19
N GLU A 335 -18.82 16.69 -12.72
CA GLU A 335 -18.62 17.85 -13.59
C GLU A 335 -17.95 19.01 -12.84
N LEU A 336 -18.19 19.16 -11.54
CA LEU A 336 -17.52 20.20 -10.75
C LEU A 336 -16.02 19.95 -10.64
N VAL A 337 -15.63 18.68 -10.52
CA VAL A 337 -14.22 18.27 -10.48
C VAL A 337 -13.59 18.37 -11.87
N CYS A 338 -14.26 17.79 -12.87
CA CYS A 338 -13.73 17.72 -14.24
C CYS A 338 -13.64 19.08 -14.95
N SER A 339 -14.38 20.09 -14.47
CA SER A 339 -14.28 21.47 -14.96
C SER A 339 -13.05 22.23 -14.45
N GLN A 340 -12.35 21.68 -13.45
CA GLN A 340 -11.19 22.34 -12.88
C GLN A 340 -9.91 22.03 -13.68
N PRO A 341 -9.08 23.03 -13.96
CA PRO A 341 -7.79 22.79 -14.61
C PRO A 341 -6.85 21.98 -13.71
N ASN A 342 -5.97 21.20 -14.35
CA ASN A 342 -4.94 20.40 -13.68
C ASN A 342 -5.51 19.44 -12.62
N THR A 343 -6.68 18.89 -12.92
CA THR A 343 -7.42 18.04 -11.99
C THR A 343 -7.94 16.81 -12.71
N TYR A 344 -7.78 15.64 -12.10
CA TYR A 344 -8.32 14.38 -12.60
C TYR A 344 -9.17 13.70 -11.55
N LEU A 345 -10.25 13.08 -11.99
CA LEU A 345 -11.10 12.22 -11.19
C LEU A 345 -10.82 10.77 -11.53
N ARG A 346 -10.69 9.92 -10.51
CA ARG A 346 -10.61 8.47 -10.66
C ARG A 346 -11.71 7.83 -9.83
N ILE A 347 -12.71 7.26 -10.49
CA ILE A 347 -13.72 6.39 -9.85
C ILE A 347 -13.21 4.96 -9.90
N PHE A 348 -13.12 4.31 -8.75
CA PHE A 348 -12.51 2.98 -8.68
C PHE A 348 -13.37 1.90 -9.33
N GLY A 349 -14.69 2.07 -9.34
CA GLY A 349 -15.62 1.10 -9.93
C GLY A 349 -15.93 -0.08 -8.99
N LYS A 350 -15.84 0.12 -7.68
CA LYS A 350 -16.25 -0.90 -6.70
C LYS A 350 -17.74 -1.21 -6.84
N PRO A 351 -18.15 -2.50 -6.89
CA PRO A 351 -19.53 -2.87 -7.24
C PRO A 351 -20.56 -2.61 -6.15
N TYR A 352 -20.12 -2.33 -4.92
CA TYR A 352 -20.99 -2.04 -3.77
C TYR A 352 -20.29 -1.08 -2.79
N THR A 353 -21.05 -0.46 -1.90
CA THR A 353 -20.52 0.46 -0.90
C THR A 353 -20.45 -0.16 0.50
N LYS A 354 -19.56 0.39 1.32
CA LYS A 354 -19.51 0.23 2.78
C LYS A 354 -19.26 1.59 3.37
N LEU A 355 -19.71 1.82 4.58
CA LEU A 355 -19.45 3.08 5.28
C LEU A 355 -17.94 3.37 5.31
N ASN A 356 -17.56 4.57 4.91
CA ASN A 356 -16.16 5.02 4.76
C ASN A 356 -15.30 4.24 3.76
N ARG A 357 -15.89 3.39 2.89
CA ARG A 357 -15.16 2.76 1.81
C ARG A 357 -14.67 3.82 0.82
N ARG A 358 -13.39 3.75 0.45
CA ARG A 358 -12.81 4.59 -0.61
C ARG A 358 -13.40 4.16 -1.96
N MET A 359 -14.08 5.09 -2.64
CA MET A 359 -14.80 4.84 -3.89
C MET A 359 -14.14 5.50 -5.09
N GLY A 360 -13.26 6.46 -4.83
CA GLY A 360 -12.53 7.19 -5.84
C GLY A 360 -11.48 8.10 -5.22
N VAL A 361 -10.77 8.82 -6.07
CA VAL A 361 -9.78 9.82 -5.68
C VAL A 361 -9.84 11.00 -6.65
N VAL A 362 -9.72 12.20 -6.13
CA VAL A 362 -9.38 13.39 -6.90
C VAL A 362 -7.88 13.58 -6.81
N VAL A 363 -7.22 13.83 -7.93
CA VAL A 363 -5.80 14.18 -7.98
C VAL A 363 -5.62 15.50 -8.71
N CYS A 364 -4.82 16.39 -8.11
CA CYS A 364 -4.55 17.72 -8.62
C CYS A 364 -3.04 17.92 -8.75
N TYR A 365 -2.60 18.74 -9.70
CA TYR A 365 -1.21 19.13 -9.85
C TYR A 365 -1.05 20.62 -10.15
N ASP A 366 0.15 21.13 -9.90
CA ASP A 366 0.57 22.48 -10.28
C ASP A 366 2.08 22.48 -10.58
N LYS A 367 2.59 23.61 -11.02
CA LYS A 367 4.02 23.79 -11.26
C LYS A 367 4.84 23.57 -9.99
N ASN A 368 6.10 23.21 -10.14
CA ASN A 368 7.00 22.92 -9.02
C ASN A 368 7.22 24.08 -8.05
N ASP A 369 6.98 25.32 -8.47
CA ASP A 369 7.03 26.54 -7.67
C ASP A 369 5.64 26.96 -7.13
N GLY A 370 4.62 26.14 -7.30
CA GLY A 370 3.26 26.37 -6.79
C GLY A 370 3.14 26.19 -5.29
N ASP A 371 2.00 26.63 -4.75
CA ASP A 371 1.63 26.46 -3.34
C ASP A 371 1.03 25.08 -3.11
N LEU A 372 1.82 24.18 -2.51
CA LEU A 372 1.41 22.81 -2.25
C LEU A 372 0.26 22.72 -1.23
N ASP A 373 0.23 23.56 -0.21
CA ASP A 373 -0.83 23.54 0.81
C ASP A 373 -2.16 24.02 0.21
N ALA A 374 -2.13 25.09 -0.57
CA ALA A 374 -3.31 25.54 -1.32
C ALA A 374 -3.81 24.48 -2.31
N LEU A 375 -2.90 23.73 -2.96
CA LEU A 375 -3.24 22.63 -3.86
C LEU A 375 -3.90 21.47 -3.12
N ARG A 376 -3.40 21.11 -1.93
CA ARG A 376 -3.97 20.10 -1.04
C ARG A 376 -5.39 20.47 -0.62
N ASP A 377 -5.61 21.72 -0.21
CA ASP A 377 -6.93 22.22 0.19
C ASP A 377 -7.92 22.23 -0.99
N LYS A 378 -7.47 22.64 -2.18
CA LYS A 378 -8.25 22.52 -3.41
C LYS A 378 -8.66 21.08 -3.67
N CYS A 379 -7.72 20.15 -3.61
CA CYS A 379 -7.96 18.73 -3.89
C CYS A 379 -8.99 18.13 -2.92
N LYS A 380 -8.86 18.37 -1.62
CA LYS A 380 -9.84 17.96 -0.59
C LYS A 380 -11.21 18.56 -0.84
N SER A 381 -11.28 19.86 -1.07
CA SER A 381 -12.55 20.55 -1.34
C SER A 381 -13.27 20.00 -2.58
N LEU A 382 -12.53 19.55 -3.59
CA LEU A 382 -13.10 18.93 -4.79
C LEU A 382 -13.55 17.48 -4.52
N ALA A 383 -12.79 16.70 -3.77
CA ALA A 383 -13.18 15.35 -3.39
C ALA A 383 -14.48 15.34 -2.54
N ASP A 384 -14.65 16.31 -1.64
CA ASP A 384 -15.86 16.48 -0.82
C ASP A 384 -17.11 16.85 -1.63
N LYS A 385 -16.96 17.31 -2.88
CA LYS A 385 -18.07 17.63 -3.78
C LYS A 385 -18.60 16.43 -4.56
N VAL A 386 -17.84 15.33 -4.58
CA VAL A 386 -18.28 14.09 -5.23
C VAL A 386 -19.09 13.27 -4.22
N GLU A 387 -20.37 13.21 -4.43
CA GLU A 387 -21.27 12.42 -3.58
C GLU A 387 -21.42 11.00 -4.12
N VAL A 388 -21.41 10.03 -3.22
CA VAL A 388 -21.66 8.60 -3.49
C VAL A 388 -23.00 8.23 -2.86
N TYR A 389 -23.93 7.70 -3.67
CA TYR A 389 -25.29 7.36 -3.21
C TYR A 389 -25.80 6.07 -3.85
#